data_d484121e8ebc7a740735b1471d8d07d4
#
_entry.id   d484121e8ebc7a740735b1471d8d07d4
#
_cell.length_a   1.000
_cell.length_b   1.000
_cell.length_c   1.000
_cell.angle_alpha   90.00
_cell.angle_beta   90.00
_cell.angle_gamma   90.00
#
_symmetry.space_group_name_H-M   'P 1'
#
loop_
_entity.id
_entity.type
_entity.pdbx_description
1 polymer ?
#
loop_
_entity_poly.entity_id
_entity_poly.type
_entity_poly.pdbx_seq_one_letter_code
_entity_poly.pdbx_strand_id
1 'polypeptide(L)'
;MENIIHVNINPLITGFGNWAVSWHGFFSFVAVLFAVVLVGRWAEDYNLDQDIVYHVAVWGIIGGVIGARIVHVIDYWWFYQNQPLEMFMLWKGGIGVWGGVLGGFAGGVLCAHINKYPKYVLTDLAAPALMFGMVIGRIGDIINGEHCAKVYEGIFAMSWDHAASDVSNCKMKGAGIGIPVQPAIIYEMIWNMLSLYIIWYFRFKLYPSGMLWVLFLLLYSIGRLIISYLRYDKIWVPLNFFGMDISITEAQVIAIICILITLPILIIKVNFKNFSSFQFIENSSKTRAEKRRQNKNK
;
A
#
# COMPACT_ATOMS: atom_id res chain seq x y z
N MET A 1 -11.11 -30.27 -14.84
CA MET A 1 -10.58 -28.96 -15.27
C MET A 1 -11.63 -27.83 -15.25
N GLU A 2 -12.80 -28.05 -14.60
CA GLU A 2 -13.94 -27.10 -14.65
C GLU A 2 -13.90 -25.93 -13.66
N ASN A 3 -12.86 -25.80 -12.85
CA ASN A 3 -12.84 -24.79 -11.76
C ASN A 3 -11.65 -23.82 -11.83
N ILE A 4 -11.10 -23.59 -13.05
CA ILE A 4 -10.03 -22.61 -13.26
C ILE A 4 -10.66 -21.28 -13.67
N ILE A 5 -10.25 -20.20 -13.04
CA ILE A 5 -10.68 -18.84 -13.39
C ILE A 5 -9.76 -18.34 -14.51
N HIS A 6 -10.30 -18.22 -15.70
CA HIS A 6 -9.58 -17.70 -16.86
C HIS A 6 -9.73 -16.19 -17.00
N VAL A 7 -8.60 -15.47 -17.00
CA VAL A 7 -8.55 -14.03 -17.24
C VAL A 7 -7.95 -13.78 -18.61
N ASN A 8 -8.79 -13.40 -19.57
CA ASN A 8 -8.38 -13.11 -20.93
C ASN A 8 -8.74 -11.65 -21.30
N ILE A 9 -8.17 -10.71 -20.56
CA ILE A 9 -8.38 -9.27 -20.75
C ILE A 9 -7.05 -8.66 -21.15
N ASN A 10 -7.06 -7.77 -22.15
CA ASN A 10 -5.87 -6.99 -22.47
C ASN A 10 -5.50 -6.10 -21.29
N PRO A 11 -4.29 -6.22 -20.69
CA PRO A 11 -3.86 -5.38 -19.59
C PRO A 11 -3.72 -3.90 -19.94
N LEU A 12 -3.62 -3.58 -21.24
CA LEU A 12 -3.57 -2.20 -21.74
C LEU A 12 -4.96 -1.72 -22.14
N ILE A 13 -5.39 -0.58 -21.59
CA ILE A 13 -6.63 0.10 -21.97
C ILE A 13 -6.44 0.78 -23.33
N THR A 14 -5.35 1.54 -23.48
CA THR A 14 -5.01 2.26 -24.69
C THR A 14 -3.53 2.59 -24.73
N GLY A 15 -3.00 2.83 -25.92
CA GLY A 15 -1.65 3.29 -26.15
C GLY A 15 -1.61 4.41 -27.21
N PHE A 16 -0.89 5.49 -26.94
CA PHE A 16 -0.64 6.58 -27.88
C PHE A 16 0.87 6.81 -27.97
N GLY A 17 1.47 6.35 -29.05
CA GLY A 17 2.92 6.44 -29.23
C GLY A 17 3.67 5.68 -28.14
N ASN A 18 4.50 6.38 -27.37
CA ASN A 18 5.27 5.80 -26.25
C ASN A 18 4.50 5.77 -24.91
N TRP A 19 3.26 6.19 -24.87
CA TRP A 19 2.42 6.22 -23.69
C TRP A 19 1.44 5.06 -23.71
N ALA A 20 1.37 4.30 -22.64
CA ALA A 20 0.41 3.23 -22.46
C ALA A 20 -0.30 3.39 -21.12
N VAL A 21 -1.62 3.28 -21.13
CA VAL A 21 -2.45 3.27 -19.92
C VAL A 21 -2.87 1.83 -19.66
N SER A 22 -2.42 1.28 -18.52
CA SER A 22 -2.80 -0.05 -18.08
C SER A 22 -3.97 0.00 -17.08
N TRP A 23 -4.70 -1.11 -16.97
CA TRP A 23 -5.72 -1.25 -15.93
C TRP A 23 -5.13 -1.15 -14.54
N HIS A 24 -3.92 -1.67 -14.31
CA HIS A 24 -3.22 -1.52 -13.05
C HIS A 24 -3.00 -0.03 -12.71
N GLY A 25 -2.48 0.76 -13.65
CA GLY A 25 -2.29 2.20 -13.44
C GLY A 25 -3.61 2.94 -13.18
N PHE A 26 -4.66 2.60 -13.93
CA PHE A 26 -6.00 3.17 -13.74
C PHE A 26 -6.56 2.87 -12.34
N PHE A 27 -6.59 1.60 -11.93
CA PHE A 27 -7.11 1.23 -10.61
C PHE A 27 -6.23 1.75 -9.46
N SER A 28 -4.92 1.85 -9.65
CA SER A 28 -4.02 2.49 -8.68
C SER A 28 -4.33 3.97 -8.52
N PHE A 29 -4.57 4.70 -9.60
CA PHE A 29 -4.99 6.10 -9.55
C PHE A 29 -6.35 6.25 -8.84
N VAL A 30 -7.32 5.42 -9.20
CA VAL A 30 -8.65 5.39 -8.57
C VAL A 30 -8.52 5.09 -7.07
N ALA A 31 -7.68 4.13 -6.68
CA ALA A 31 -7.43 3.77 -5.30
C ALA A 31 -6.89 4.95 -4.47
N VAL A 32 -5.90 5.67 -5.01
CA VAL A 32 -5.33 6.86 -4.36
C VAL A 32 -6.37 7.97 -4.24
N LEU A 33 -7.11 8.23 -5.32
CA LEU A 33 -8.16 9.26 -5.33
C LEU A 33 -9.24 8.96 -4.28
N PHE A 34 -9.75 7.74 -4.25
CA PHE A 34 -10.73 7.32 -3.25
C PHE A 34 -10.18 7.41 -1.83
N ALA A 35 -8.93 6.97 -1.60
CA ALA A 35 -8.31 7.07 -0.29
C ALA A 35 -8.25 8.53 0.19
N VAL A 36 -7.80 9.46 -0.66
CA VAL A 36 -7.73 10.89 -0.32
C VAL A 36 -9.11 11.47 -0.03
N VAL A 37 -10.12 11.17 -0.86
CA VAL A 37 -11.50 11.64 -0.65
C VAL A 37 -12.09 11.08 0.64
N LEU A 38 -11.87 9.79 0.93
CA LEU A 38 -12.37 9.17 2.16
C LEU A 38 -11.71 9.77 3.40
N VAL A 39 -10.39 9.95 3.39
CA VAL A 39 -9.67 10.58 4.51
C VAL A 39 -10.17 12.01 4.72
N GLY A 40 -10.40 12.78 3.65
CA GLY A 40 -10.98 14.12 3.74
C GLY A 40 -12.37 14.12 4.40
N ARG A 41 -13.27 13.21 3.98
CA ARG A 41 -14.61 13.07 4.58
C ARG A 41 -14.56 12.63 6.04
N TRP A 42 -13.68 11.71 6.38
CA TRP A 42 -13.54 11.21 7.76
C TRP A 42 -12.78 12.16 8.68
N ALA A 43 -12.14 13.20 8.14
CA ALA A 43 -11.44 14.21 8.92
C ALA A 43 -12.39 14.91 9.92
N GLU A 44 -13.65 15.14 9.51
CA GLU A 44 -14.68 15.76 10.36
C GLU A 44 -14.96 14.93 11.62
N ASP A 45 -14.93 13.60 11.51
CA ASP A 45 -15.13 12.69 12.65
C ASP A 45 -14.01 12.84 13.71
N TYR A 46 -12.87 13.40 13.33
CA TYR A 46 -11.71 13.68 14.19
C TYR A 46 -11.54 15.16 14.51
N ASN A 47 -12.55 15.99 14.21
CA ASN A 47 -12.49 17.45 14.32
C ASN A 47 -11.29 18.09 13.61
N LEU A 48 -10.90 17.52 12.47
CA LEU A 48 -9.85 18.04 11.62
C LEU A 48 -10.46 18.76 10.41
N ASP A 49 -9.79 19.83 10.00
CA ASP A 49 -10.10 20.51 8.76
C ASP A 49 -9.67 19.62 7.57
N GLN A 50 -10.55 19.45 6.58
CA GLN A 50 -10.28 18.70 5.37
C GLN A 50 -9.06 19.26 4.61
N ASP A 51 -8.83 20.57 4.65
CA ASP A 51 -7.69 21.20 4.00
C ASP A 51 -6.35 20.70 4.57
N ILE A 52 -6.29 20.37 5.86
CA ILE A 52 -5.11 19.76 6.47
C ILE A 52 -4.81 18.39 5.83
N VAL A 53 -5.86 17.58 5.65
CA VAL A 53 -5.75 16.25 5.05
C VAL A 53 -5.28 16.34 3.62
N TYR A 54 -5.91 17.19 2.82
CA TYR A 54 -5.51 17.36 1.40
C TYR A 54 -4.10 17.90 1.27
N HIS A 55 -3.70 18.84 2.13
CA HIS A 55 -2.34 19.35 2.15
C HIS A 55 -1.31 18.23 2.43
N VAL A 56 -1.57 17.39 3.45
CA VAL A 56 -0.69 16.25 3.77
C VAL A 56 -0.71 15.20 2.68
N ALA A 57 -1.87 14.93 2.06
CA ALA A 57 -1.99 13.97 0.96
C ALA A 57 -1.18 14.38 -0.27
N VAL A 58 -1.21 15.67 -0.64
CA VAL A 58 -0.40 16.20 -1.76
C VAL A 58 1.08 15.98 -1.52
N TRP A 59 1.58 16.31 -0.32
CA TRP A 59 2.99 16.07 0.02
C TRP A 59 3.33 14.58 0.11
N GLY A 60 2.37 13.76 0.55
CA GLY A 60 2.51 12.30 0.52
C GLY A 60 2.63 11.77 -0.91
N ILE A 61 1.81 12.26 -1.86
CA ILE A 61 1.88 11.86 -3.27
C ILE A 61 3.21 12.30 -3.89
N ILE A 62 3.62 13.56 -3.67
CA ILE A 62 4.90 14.08 -4.18
C ILE A 62 6.06 13.26 -3.63
N GLY A 63 6.09 13.04 -2.30
CA GLY A 63 7.12 12.23 -1.66
C GLY A 63 7.12 10.79 -2.18
N GLY A 64 5.95 10.21 -2.43
CA GLY A 64 5.79 8.88 -2.99
C GLY A 64 6.36 8.76 -4.41
N VAL A 65 6.07 9.71 -5.28
CA VAL A 65 6.61 9.73 -6.65
C VAL A 65 8.13 9.88 -6.66
N ILE A 66 8.65 10.80 -5.86
CA ILE A 66 10.10 11.04 -5.74
C ILE A 66 10.78 9.80 -5.14
N GLY A 67 10.25 9.25 -4.05
CA GLY A 67 10.81 8.07 -3.39
C GLY A 67 10.80 6.84 -4.28
N ALA A 68 9.69 6.60 -5.01
CA ALA A 68 9.57 5.50 -5.96
C ALA A 68 10.66 5.58 -7.04
N ARG A 69 10.94 6.79 -7.54
CA ARG A 69 12.00 7.00 -8.53
C ARG A 69 13.40 6.81 -7.95
N ILE A 70 13.65 7.35 -6.76
CA ILE A 70 14.95 7.20 -6.09
C ILE A 70 15.30 5.72 -5.91
N VAL A 71 14.39 4.92 -5.36
CA VAL A 71 14.64 3.49 -5.14
C VAL A 71 14.86 2.76 -6.46
N HIS A 72 14.05 3.05 -7.48
CA HIS A 72 14.27 2.45 -8.80
C HIS A 72 15.63 2.81 -9.39
N VAL A 73 16.08 4.06 -9.29
CA VAL A 73 17.40 4.48 -9.76
C VAL A 73 18.51 3.77 -9.00
N ILE A 74 18.36 3.56 -7.69
CA ILE A 74 19.33 2.81 -6.88
C ILE A 74 19.39 1.34 -7.33
N ASP A 75 18.24 0.69 -7.52
CA ASP A 75 18.14 -0.72 -7.93
C ASP A 75 18.76 -0.97 -9.32
N TYR A 76 18.65 0.00 -10.21
CA TYR A 76 19.18 -0.07 -11.59
C TYR A 76 20.35 0.89 -11.82
N TRP A 77 21.16 1.15 -10.77
CA TRP A 77 22.29 2.09 -10.84
C TRP A 77 23.25 1.82 -11.99
N TRP A 78 23.53 0.53 -12.27
CA TRP A 78 24.39 0.10 -13.39
C TRP A 78 23.91 0.62 -14.76
N PHE A 79 22.62 0.86 -14.93
CA PHE A 79 22.05 1.46 -16.14
C PHE A 79 22.16 2.99 -16.09
N TYR A 80 21.72 3.62 -14.99
CA TYR A 80 21.62 5.07 -14.86
C TYR A 80 22.96 5.79 -14.75
N GLN A 81 24.02 5.16 -14.29
CA GLN A 81 25.37 5.75 -14.25
C GLN A 81 25.86 6.18 -15.64
N ASN A 82 25.41 5.50 -16.70
CA ASN A 82 25.77 5.81 -18.08
C ASN A 82 24.78 6.77 -18.78
N GLN A 83 23.61 6.98 -18.20
CA GLN A 83 22.54 7.81 -18.76
C GLN A 83 21.85 8.66 -17.67
N PRO A 84 22.57 9.60 -17.03
CA PRO A 84 22.08 10.30 -15.83
C PRO A 84 20.81 11.13 -16.07
N LEU A 85 20.58 11.63 -17.28
CA LEU A 85 19.35 12.37 -17.58
C LEU A 85 18.09 11.49 -17.50
N GLU A 86 18.23 10.20 -17.74
CA GLU A 86 17.08 9.27 -17.64
C GLU A 86 16.60 9.06 -16.20
N MET A 87 17.40 9.41 -15.19
CA MET A 87 16.97 9.39 -13.78
C MET A 87 15.73 10.26 -13.54
N PHE A 88 15.52 11.31 -14.32
CA PHE A 88 14.41 12.25 -14.17
C PHE A 88 13.22 11.92 -15.09
N MET A 89 13.36 10.97 -16.02
CA MET A 89 12.34 10.65 -17.02
C MET A 89 11.31 9.67 -16.47
N LEU A 90 10.39 10.15 -15.61
CA LEU A 90 9.32 9.35 -15.01
C LEU A 90 8.40 8.71 -16.05
N TRP A 91 8.20 9.36 -17.19
CA TRP A 91 7.34 8.88 -18.29
C TRP A 91 7.89 7.67 -19.04
N LYS A 92 9.16 7.32 -18.86
CA LYS A 92 9.74 6.08 -19.37
C LYS A 92 9.45 4.86 -18.49
N GLY A 93 8.71 5.07 -17.40
CA GLY A 93 8.45 4.03 -16.40
C GLY A 93 9.60 3.84 -15.42
N GLY A 94 9.55 2.76 -14.67
CA GLY A 94 10.54 2.43 -13.64
C GLY A 94 10.27 3.17 -12.34
N ILE A 95 9.48 2.51 -11.48
CA ILE A 95 9.14 2.97 -10.13
C ILE A 95 9.36 1.83 -9.15
N GLY A 96 10.03 2.13 -8.04
CA GLY A 96 10.21 1.18 -6.94
C GLY A 96 9.08 1.31 -5.92
N VAL A 97 8.31 0.24 -5.71
CA VAL A 97 7.14 0.24 -4.80
C VAL A 97 7.54 0.66 -3.38
N TRP A 98 8.63 0.12 -2.85
CA TRP A 98 9.13 0.48 -1.52
C TRP A 98 9.49 1.95 -1.39
N GLY A 99 10.08 2.52 -2.45
CA GLY A 99 10.36 3.95 -2.50
C GLY A 99 9.08 4.78 -2.46
N GLY A 100 8.04 4.33 -3.15
CA GLY A 100 6.73 4.96 -3.13
C GLY A 100 6.10 4.97 -1.74
N VAL A 101 6.11 3.84 -1.05
CA VAL A 101 5.55 3.71 0.31
C VAL A 101 6.33 4.54 1.31
N LEU A 102 7.66 4.39 1.34
CA LEU A 102 8.52 5.11 2.30
C LEU A 102 8.55 6.61 2.01
N GLY A 103 8.66 7.00 0.75
CA GLY A 103 8.68 8.40 0.34
C GLY A 103 7.33 9.08 0.59
N GLY A 104 6.23 8.39 0.33
CA GLY A 104 4.88 8.90 0.61
C GLY A 104 4.64 9.09 2.10
N PHE A 105 5.00 8.12 2.91
CA PHE A 105 4.93 8.24 4.37
C PHE A 105 5.81 9.38 4.89
N ALA A 106 7.07 9.44 4.44
CA ALA A 106 8.01 10.48 4.84
C ALA A 106 7.52 11.88 4.43
N GLY A 107 7.04 12.06 3.20
CA GLY A 107 6.49 13.33 2.71
C GLY A 107 5.29 13.80 3.52
N GLY A 108 4.33 12.90 3.79
CA GLY A 108 3.16 13.22 4.61
C GLY A 108 3.51 13.55 6.05
N VAL A 109 4.39 12.76 6.69
CA VAL A 109 4.84 13.01 8.08
C VAL A 109 5.66 14.28 8.18
N LEU A 110 6.53 14.56 7.22
CA LEU A 110 7.34 15.78 7.17
C LEU A 110 6.43 17.02 7.04
N CYS A 111 5.47 16.99 6.13
CA CYS A 111 4.46 18.04 5.99
C CYS A 111 3.71 18.28 7.31
N ALA A 112 3.23 17.21 7.94
CA ALA A 112 2.52 17.29 9.21
C ALA A 112 3.42 17.82 10.33
N HIS A 113 4.69 17.46 10.34
CA HIS A 113 5.65 17.94 11.34
C HIS A 113 5.96 19.44 11.21
N ILE A 114 6.27 19.90 9.98
CA ILE A 114 6.60 21.30 9.71
C ILE A 114 5.41 22.22 10.01
N ASN A 115 4.20 21.79 9.64
CA ASN A 115 2.98 22.57 9.85
C ASN A 115 2.35 22.37 11.24
N LYS A 116 2.97 21.56 12.11
CA LYS A 116 2.47 21.23 13.46
C LYS A 116 1.07 20.59 13.46
N TYR A 117 0.75 19.83 12.43
CA TYR A 117 -0.48 19.06 12.35
C TYR A 117 -0.44 17.83 13.25
N PRO A 118 -1.58 17.29 13.68
CA PRO A 118 -1.63 16.14 14.58
C PRO A 118 -1.30 14.83 13.84
N LYS A 119 -0.01 14.59 13.61
CA LYS A 119 0.51 13.50 12.78
C LYS A 119 -0.02 12.10 13.15
N TYR A 120 -0.17 11.79 14.43
CA TYR A 120 -0.67 10.48 14.86
C TYR A 120 -2.16 10.29 14.56
N VAL A 121 -2.96 11.35 14.63
CA VAL A 121 -4.36 11.33 14.22
C VAL A 121 -4.48 11.16 12.71
N LEU A 122 -3.64 11.86 11.95
CA LEU A 122 -3.60 11.75 10.49
C LEU A 122 -3.18 10.35 10.02
N THR A 123 -2.24 9.68 10.70
CA THR A 123 -1.88 8.29 10.38
C THR A 123 -3.02 7.32 10.70
N ASP A 124 -3.72 7.49 11.83
CA ASP A 124 -4.89 6.68 12.17
C ASP A 124 -6.02 6.85 11.16
N LEU A 125 -6.22 8.08 10.69
CA LEU A 125 -7.23 8.39 9.69
C LEU A 125 -6.86 7.79 8.32
N ALA A 126 -5.58 7.75 7.97
CA ALA A 126 -5.09 7.16 6.72
C ALA A 126 -5.19 5.62 6.70
N ALA A 127 -5.09 4.95 7.84
CA ALA A 127 -5.02 3.49 7.91
C ALA A 127 -6.20 2.77 7.21
N PRO A 128 -7.48 3.05 7.51
CA PRO A 128 -8.61 2.41 6.82
C PRO A 128 -8.70 2.81 5.35
N ALA A 129 -8.35 4.06 5.00
CA ALA A 129 -8.42 4.54 3.63
C ALA A 129 -7.37 3.87 2.73
N LEU A 130 -6.15 3.68 3.24
CA LEU A 130 -5.10 2.96 2.53
C LEU A 130 -5.47 1.48 2.36
N MET A 131 -6.01 0.83 3.40
CA MET A 131 -6.46 -0.56 3.29
C MET A 131 -7.57 -0.70 2.24
N PHE A 132 -8.51 0.24 2.19
CA PHE A 132 -9.54 0.28 1.15
C PHE A 132 -8.94 0.50 -0.25
N GLY A 133 -7.99 1.43 -0.37
CA GLY A 133 -7.26 1.66 -1.61
C GLY A 133 -6.52 0.41 -2.10
N MET A 134 -5.92 -0.36 -1.19
CA MET A 134 -5.26 -1.63 -1.52
C MET A 134 -6.24 -2.67 -2.09
N VAL A 135 -7.48 -2.72 -1.59
CA VAL A 135 -8.52 -3.61 -2.17
C VAL A 135 -8.84 -3.20 -3.61
N ILE A 136 -9.01 -1.89 -3.87
CA ILE A 136 -9.29 -1.38 -5.23
C ILE A 136 -8.11 -1.67 -6.17
N GLY A 137 -6.88 -1.42 -5.72
CA GLY A 137 -5.67 -1.65 -6.52
C GLY A 137 -5.55 -3.11 -6.99
N ARG A 138 -5.96 -4.09 -6.16
CA ARG A 138 -5.93 -5.51 -6.52
C ARG A 138 -6.81 -5.87 -7.72
N ILE A 139 -7.83 -5.07 -8.04
CA ILE A 139 -8.62 -5.27 -9.26
C ILE A 139 -7.74 -5.08 -10.50
N GLY A 140 -6.90 -4.06 -10.50
CA GLY A 140 -5.92 -3.84 -11.57
C GLY A 140 -4.89 -4.96 -11.67
N ASP A 141 -4.39 -5.46 -10.55
CA ASP A 141 -3.44 -6.57 -10.48
C ASP A 141 -4.05 -7.88 -11.05
N ILE A 142 -5.34 -8.15 -10.75
CA ILE A 142 -6.06 -9.31 -11.31
C ILE A 142 -6.12 -9.22 -12.84
N ILE A 143 -6.38 -8.05 -13.39
CA ILE A 143 -6.45 -7.86 -14.85
C ILE A 143 -5.07 -7.97 -15.49
N ASN A 144 -4.07 -7.39 -14.86
CA ASN A 144 -2.70 -7.33 -15.38
C ASN A 144 -1.95 -8.66 -15.28
N GLY A 145 -2.26 -9.49 -14.27
CA GLY A 145 -1.52 -10.74 -14.02
C GLY A 145 -0.11 -10.52 -13.48
N GLU A 146 0.10 -9.48 -12.67
CA GLU A 146 1.44 -9.03 -12.25
C GLU A 146 2.16 -9.95 -11.27
N HIS A 147 1.45 -10.83 -10.59
CA HIS A 147 2.03 -11.60 -9.50
C HIS A 147 2.41 -13.01 -9.94
N CYS A 148 3.72 -13.30 -9.91
CA CYS A 148 4.22 -14.65 -10.13
C CYS A 148 3.81 -15.55 -8.95
N ALA A 149 2.63 -16.17 -9.03
CA ALA A 149 2.19 -17.15 -8.06
C ALA A 149 2.68 -18.56 -8.43
N LYS A 150 2.73 -19.45 -7.43
CA LYS A 150 3.15 -20.85 -7.63
C LYS A 150 2.11 -21.60 -8.47
N VAL A 151 2.59 -22.49 -9.35
CA VAL A 151 1.72 -23.36 -10.16
C VAL A 151 0.80 -24.16 -9.27
N TYR A 152 -0.48 -24.23 -9.64
CA TYR A 152 -1.52 -24.88 -8.87
C TYR A 152 -2.68 -25.27 -9.78
N GLU A 153 -3.10 -26.53 -9.73
CA GLU A 153 -4.18 -27.09 -10.56
C GLU A 153 -5.46 -27.37 -9.77
N GLY A 154 -5.54 -26.86 -8.54
CA GLY A 154 -6.71 -27.11 -7.66
C GLY A 154 -7.87 -26.15 -7.93
N ILE A 155 -8.87 -26.23 -7.04
CA ILE A 155 -10.10 -25.42 -7.11
C ILE A 155 -9.76 -23.93 -7.01
N PHE A 156 -10.38 -23.10 -7.85
CA PHE A 156 -10.17 -21.66 -7.97
C PHE A 156 -8.76 -21.25 -8.44
N ALA A 157 -7.98 -22.15 -9.05
CA ALA A 157 -6.74 -21.75 -9.73
C ALA A 157 -7.04 -20.61 -10.73
N MET A 158 -6.10 -19.71 -10.93
CA MET A 158 -6.21 -18.62 -11.92
C MET A 158 -5.26 -18.85 -13.08
N SER A 159 -5.70 -18.53 -14.27
CA SER A 159 -4.89 -18.54 -15.48
C SER A 159 -5.06 -17.23 -16.24
N TRP A 160 -3.97 -16.68 -16.73
CA TRP A 160 -3.98 -15.51 -17.62
C TRP A 160 -3.65 -15.96 -19.03
N ASP A 161 -4.61 -15.79 -19.93
CA ASP A 161 -4.53 -16.34 -21.28
C ASP A 161 -4.16 -15.27 -22.32
N HIS A 162 -4.25 -13.98 -21.97
CA HIS A 162 -3.90 -12.90 -22.89
C HIS A 162 -2.38 -12.74 -23.02
N ALA A 163 -1.89 -12.65 -24.28
CA ALA A 163 -0.46 -12.62 -24.61
C ALA A 163 0.32 -11.45 -23.98
N ALA A 164 -0.34 -10.32 -23.72
CA ALA A 164 0.27 -9.15 -23.10
C ALA A 164 0.19 -9.16 -21.57
N SER A 165 -0.36 -10.20 -20.93
CA SER A 165 -0.41 -10.29 -19.47
C SER A 165 1.00 -10.37 -18.87
N ASP A 166 1.20 -9.69 -17.76
CA ASP A 166 2.52 -9.57 -17.10
C ASP A 166 3.01 -10.91 -16.54
N VAL A 167 2.12 -11.88 -16.35
CA VAL A 167 2.48 -13.26 -16.00
C VAL A 167 3.48 -13.89 -16.99
N SER A 168 3.57 -13.36 -18.22
CA SER A 168 4.59 -13.77 -19.19
C SER A 168 6.02 -13.63 -18.68
N ASN A 169 6.27 -12.70 -17.75
CA ASN A 169 7.55 -12.48 -17.10
C ASN A 169 7.86 -13.54 -16.03
N CYS A 170 6.89 -14.40 -15.70
CA CYS A 170 7.05 -15.48 -14.71
C CYS A 170 7.55 -16.80 -15.28
N LYS A 171 7.83 -16.88 -16.59
CA LYS A 171 8.24 -18.12 -17.30
C LYS A 171 9.43 -18.84 -16.65
N MET A 172 10.42 -18.11 -16.16
CA MET A 172 11.59 -18.69 -15.49
C MET A 172 11.24 -19.40 -14.17
N LYS A 173 10.04 -19.19 -13.64
CA LYS A 173 9.54 -19.77 -12.39
C LYS A 173 8.49 -20.85 -12.62
N GLY A 174 8.34 -21.31 -13.87
CA GLY A 174 7.38 -22.35 -14.25
C GLY A 174 5.93 -21.86 -14.39
N ALA A 175 5.64 -20.60 -14.07
CA ALA A 175 4.37 -19.96 -14.36
C ALA A 175 4.43 -19.24 -15.71
N GLY A 176 3.27 -18.92 -16.31
CA GLY A 176 3.22 -18.26 -17.61
C GLY A 176 1.79 -18.16 -18.13
N ILE A 177 1.67 -17.71 -19.39
CA ILE A 177 0.37 -17.59 -20.05
C ILE A 177 -0.25 -18.98 -20.18
N GLY A 178 -1.51 -19.11 -19.81
CA GLY A 178 -2.29 -20.35 -19.85
C GLY A 178 -1.95 -21.37 -18.76
N ILE A 179 -0.97 -21.07 -17.89
CA ILE A 179 -0.58 -21.98 -16.80
C ILE A 179 -1.38 -21.63 -15.52
N PRO A 180 -2.14 -22.58 -14.94
CA PRO A 180 -2.88 -22.36 -13.72
C PRO A 180 -1.94 -22.12 -12.54
N VAL A 181 -2.23 -21.10 -11.73
CA VAL A 181 -1.44 -20.73 -10.55
C VAL A 181 -2.34 -20.47 -9.34
N GLN A 182 -1.73 -20.38 -8.17
CA GLN A 182 -2.42 -20.01 -6.94
C GLN A 182 -3.11 -18.64 -7.10
N PRO A 183 -4.37 -18.47 -6.65
CA PRO A 183 -5.09 -17.21 -6.70
C PRO A 183 -4.63 -16.24 -5.59
N ALA A 184 -3.30 -16.03 -5.49
CA ALA A 184 -2.68 -15.27 -4.42
C ALA A 184 -3.21 -13.83 -4.33
N ILE A 185 -3.54 -13.22 -5.49
CA ILE A 185 -4.11 -11.86 -5.55
C ILE A 185 -5.49 -11.84 -4.89
N ILE A 186 -6.34 -12.84 -5.14
CA ILE A 186 -7.68 -12.95 -4.53
C ILE A 186 -7.55 -13.14 -3.02
N TYR A 187 -6.65 -14.00 -2.56
CA TYR A 187 -6.41 -14.19 -1.13
C TYR A 187 -5.94 -12.90 -0.46
N GLU A 188 -5.07 -12.14 -1.13
CA GLU A 188 -4.61 -10.85 -0.63
C GLU A 188 -5.75 -9.82 -0.56
N MET A 189 -6.62 -9.80 -1.58
CA MET A 189 -7.80 -8.94 -1.57
C MET A 189 -8.76 -9.28 -0.43
N ILE A 190 -9.05 -10.57 -0.21
CA ILE A 190 -9.90 -11.05 0.90
C ILE A 190 -9.26 -10.67 2.25
N TRP A 191 -7.96 -10.87 2.42
CA TRP A 191 -7.25 -10.48 3.63
C TRP A 191 -7.31 -8.97 3.88
N ASN A 192 -7.15 -8.17 2.84
CA ASN A 192 -7.25 -6.72 2.94
C ASN A 192 -8.68 -6.27 3.32
N MET A 193 -9.72 -6.93 2.81
CA MET A 193 -11.12 -6.66 3.19
C MET A 193 -11.38 -7.03 4.66
N LEU A 194 -10.89 -8.17 5.12
CA LEU A 194 -10.98 -8.58 6.53
C LEU A 194 -10.23 -7.60 7.42
N SER A 195 -9.02 -7.22 7.03
CA SER A 195 -8.20 -6.23 7.75
C SER A 195 -8.87 -4.86 7.80
N LEU A 196 -9.50 -4.42 6.69
CA LEU A 196 -10.29 -3.20 6.66
C LEU A 196 -11.45 -3.25 7.64
N TYR A 197 -12.18 -4.38 7.70
CA TYR A 197 -13.26 -4.57 8.66
C TYR A 197 -12.77 -4.47 10.11
N ILE A 198 -11.65 -5.12 10.43
CA ILE A 198 -11.03 -5.06 11.77
C ILE A 198 -10.61 -3.62 12.10
N ILE A 199 -9.90 -2.93 11.21
CA ILE A 199 -9.46 -1.55 11.39
C ILE A 199 -10.66 -0.62 11.57
N TRP A 200 -11.71 -0.79 10.77
CA TRP A 200 -12.93 -0.01 10.88
C TRP A 200 -13.64 -0.21 12.22
N TYR A 201 -13.72 -1.47 12.68
CA TYR A 201 -14.31 -1.78 13.99
C TYR A 201 -13.55 -1.12 15.14
N PHE A 202 -12.22 -1.04 15.05
CA PHE A 202 -11.38 -0.43 16.08
C PHE A 202 -11.14 1.08 15.90
N ARG A 203 -11.66 1.70 14.86
CA ARG A 203 -11.38 3.09 14.45
C ARG A 203 -11.42 4.13 15.58
N PHE A 204 -12.34 3.97 16.53
CA PHE A 204 -12.48 4.91 17.65
C PHE A 204 -12.21 4.27 19.03
N LYS A 205 -11.69 3.05 19.05
CA LYS A 205 -11.52 2.28 20.29
C LYS A 205 -10.08 2.21 20.77
N LEU A 206 -9.11 2.46 19.88
CA LEU A 206 -7.70 2.35 20.19
C LEU A 206 -7.13 3.70 20.63
N TYR A 207 -6.46 3.70 21.78
CA TYR A 207 -5.77 4.86 22.34
C TYR A 207 -4.36 4.42 22.80
N PRO A 208 -3.33 5.29 22.73
CA PRO A 208 -3.31 6.67 22.18
C PRO A 208 -3.39 6.73 20.66
N SER A 209 -3.55 7.94 20.10
CA SER A 209 -3.54 8.14 18.65
C SER A 209 -2.26 7.59 18.03
N GLY A 210 -2.36 7.01 16.83
CA GLY A 210 -1.30 6.27 16.14
C GLY A 210 -1.44 4.74 16.29
N MET A 211 -2.28 4.25 17.19
CA MET A 211 -2.41 2.80 17.42
C MET A 211 -3.22 2.11 16.32
N LEU A 212 -4.14 2.83 15.67
CA LEU A 212 -4.85 2.27 14.51
C LEU A 212 -3.91 2.07 13.32
N TRP A 213 -2.95 2.99 13.13
CA TRP A 213 -1.87 2.84 12.14
C TRP A 213 -0.97 1.65 12.46
N VAL A 214 -0.61 1.46 13.72
CA VAL A 214 0.19 0.30 14.15
C VAL A 214 -0.58 -1.01 13.90
N LEU A 215 -1.88 -1.04 14.15
CA LEU A 215 -2.74 -2.19 13.83
C LEU A 215 -2.79 -2.46 12.32
N PHE A 216 -2.90 -1.41 11.49
CA PHE A 216 -2.84 -1.52 10.03
C PHE A 216 -1.54 -2.19 9.58
N LEU A 217 -0.38 -1.72 10.09
CA LEU A 217 0.92 -2.30 9.75
C LEU A 217 1.03 -3.76 10.18
N LEU A 218 0.51 -4.11 11.37
CA LEU A 218 0.51 -5.48 11.86
C LEU A 218 -0.32 -6.40 10.95
N LEU A 219 -1.58 -6.03 10.66
CA LEU A 219 -2.47 -6.85 9.83
C LEU A 219 -1.94 -7.00 8.41
N TYR A 220 -1.43 -5.92 7.82
CA TYR A 220 -0.79 -5.98 6.51
C TYR A 220 0.41 -6.94 6.52
N SER A 221 1.28 -6.84 7.53
CA SER A 221 2.48 -7.69 7.62
C SER A 221 2.14 -9.16 7.83
N ILE A 222 1.11 -9.49 8.62
CA ILE A 222 0.63 -10.86 8.78
C ILE A 222 0.15 -11.42 7.43
N GLY A 223 -0.70 -10.67 6.72
CA GLY A 223 -1.18 -11.08 5.40
C GLY A 223 -0.05 -11.27 4.41
N ARG A 224 0.90 -10.32 4.37
CA ARG A 224 2.06 -10.39 3.48
C ARG A 224 2.95 -11.60 3.79
N LEU A 225 3.16 -11.92 5.05
CA LEU A 225 3.92 -13.08 5.47
C LEU A 225 3.27 -14.39 4.99
N ILE A 226 1.96 -14.55 5.18
CA ILE A 226 1.22 -15.75 4.79
C ILE A 226 1.18 -15.89 3.27
N ILE A 227 0.82 -14.83 2.55
CA ILE A 227 0.60 -14.89 1.10
C ILE A 227 1.90 -15.03 0.32
N SER A 228 3.02 -14.55 0.85
CA SER A 228 4.33 -14.72 0.18
C SER A 228 4.73 -16.18 0.00
N TYR A 229 4.22 -17.12 0.81
CA TYR A 229 4.42 -18.56 0.59
C TYR A 229 3.77 -19.10 -0.69
N LEU A 230 2.76 -18.41 -1.22
CA LEU A 230 2.03 -18.78 -2.45
C LEU A 230 2.64 -18.15 -3.70
N ARG A 231 3.66 -17.32 -3.53
CA ARG A 231 4.27 -16.52 -4.60
C ARG A 231 5.74 -16.87 -4.80
N TYR A 232 6.26 -16.50 -5.96
CA TYR A 232 7.68 -16.51 -6.28
C TYR A 232 8.28 -15.11 -6.06
N ASP A 233 8.35 -14.67 -4.81
CA ASP A 233 9.02 -13.43 -4.46
C ASP A 233 10.56 -13.60 -4.50
N LYS A 234 11.30 -12.49 -4.56
CA LYS A 234 12.77 -12.49 -4.57
C LYS A 234 13.32 -13.12 -3.28
N ILE A 235 14.14 -14.16 -3.41
CA ILE A 235 14.81 -14.79 -2.28
C ILE A 235 15.92 -13.86 -1.80
N TRP A 236 15.95 -13.59 -0.50
CA TRP A 236 16.96 -12.75 0.13
C TRP A 236 18.01 -13.57 0.88
N VAL A 237 17.58 -14.58 1.61
CA VAL A 237 18.45 -15.45 2.40
C VAL A 237 18.16 -16.91 2.07
N PRO A 238 19.05 -17.63 1.40
CA PRO A 238 18.97 -19.08 1.32
C PRO A 238 19.45 -19.65 2.65
N LEU A 239 18.56 -20.29 3.41
CA LEU A 239 18.88 -20.97 4.66
C LEU A 239 18.80 -22.48 4.46
N ASN A 240 19.92 -23.17 4.64
CA ASN A 240 19.96 -24.62 4.78
C ASN A 240 19.86 -24.96 6.27
N PHE A 241 18.69 -25.34 6.73
CA PHE A 241 18.47 -25.72 8.12
C PHE A 241 18.06 -27.20 8.19
N PHE A 242 18.87 -28.05 8.83
CA PHE A 242 18.67 -29.50 8.94
C PHE A 242 18.38 -30.22 7.61
N GLY A 243 19.06 -29.83 6.52
CA GLY A 243 18.88 -30.46 5.20
C GLY A 243 17.61 -30.01 4.45
N MET A 244 16.86 -29.04 4.97
CA MET A 244 15.78 -28.38 4.28
C MET A 244 16.23 -27.04 3.73
N ASP A 245 16.08 -26.86 2.41
CA ASP A 245 16.31 -25.57 1.76
C ASP A 245 15.16 -24.61 2.06
N ILE A 246 15.30 -23.83 3.14
CA ILE A 246 14.35 -22.79 3.52
C ILE A 246 14.83 -21.50 2.90
N SER A 247 14.15 -21.04 1.85
CA SER A 247 14.40 -19.72 1.26
C SER A 247 13.47 -18.68 1.89
N ILE A 248 14.06 -17.67 2.54
CA ILE A 248 13.29 -16.53 3.06
C ILE A 248 13.30 -15.42 2.03
N THR A 249 12.12 -14.93 1.65
CA THR A 249 11.98 -13.84 0.69
C THR A 249 12.15 -12.48 1.38
N GLU A 250 12.53 -11.47 0.59
CA GLU A 250 12.63 -10.08 1.07
C GLU A 250 11.33 -9.60 1.74
N ALA A 251 10.18 -9.92 1.13
CA ALA A 251 8.87 -9.57 1.67
C ALA A 251 8.59 -10.21 3.04
N GLN A 252 9.03 -11.46 3.26
CA GLN A 252 8.88 -12.16 4.53
C GLN A 252 9.75 -11.52 5.62
N VAL A 253 11.00 -11.17 5.31
CA VAL A 253 11.89 -10.53 6.27
C VAL A 253 11.30 -9.20 6.75
N ILE A 254 10.87 -8.35 5.82
CA ILE A 254 10.25 -7.07 6.16
C ILE A 254 8.98 -7.27 6.99
N ALA A 255 8.13 -8.24 6.62
CA ALA A 255 6.93 -8.57 7.37
C ALA A 255 7.23 -9.03 8.80
N ILE A 256 8.21 -9.90 8.98
CA ILE A 256 8.63 -10.39 10.31
C ILE A 256 9.15 -9.21 11.17
N ILE A 257 10.03 -8.38 10.63
CA ILE A 257 10.55 -7.20 11.34
C ILE A 257 9.39 -6.27 11.75
N CYS A 258 8.45 -6.02 10.85
CA CYS A 258 7.30 -5.17 11.12
C CYS A 258 6.41 -5.78 12.22
N ILE A 259 6.15 -7.09 12.20
CA ILE A 259 5.39 -7.80 13.25
C ILE A 259 6.11 -7.70 14.60
N LEU A 260 7.42 -7.94 14.63
CA LEU A 260 8.23 -7.88 15.87
C LEU A 260 8.23 -6.48 16.50
N ILE A 261 8.05 -5.43 15.70
CA ILE A 261 7.96 -4.05 16.20
C ILE A 261 6.52 -3.70 16.58
N THR A 262 5.55 -3.99 15.72
CA THR A 262 4.17 -3.50 15.89
C THR A 262 3.40 -4.26 16.95
N LEU A 263 3.58 -5.58 17.06
CA LEU A 263 2.88 -6.40 18.04
C LEU A 263 3.20 -6.00 19.49
N PRO A 264 4.48 -5.85 19.92
CA PRO A 264 4.78 -5.36 21.26
C PRO A 264 4.23 -3.95 21.51
N ILE A 265 4.29 -3.04 20.54
CA ILE A 265 3.74 -1.70 20.69
C ILE A 265 2.23 -1.76 20.97
N LEU A 266 1.47 -2.61 20.26
CA LEU A 266 0.05 -2.78 20.50
C LEU A 266 -0.21 -3.37 21.90
N ILE A 267 0.51 -4.41 22.30
CA ILE A 267 0.30 -5.07 23.60
C ILE A 267 0.59 -4.11 24.76
N ILE A 268 1.66 -3.33 24.66
CA ILE A 268 2.14 -2.48 25.77
C ILE A 268 1.40 -1.14 25.82
N LYS A 269 1.10 -0.52 24.66
CA LYS A 269 0.61 0.86 24.62
C LYS A 269 -0.89 1.00 24.40
N VAL A 270 -1.57 -0.04 23.90
CA VAL A 270 -3.00 0.09 23.61
C VAL A 270 -3.81 0.08 24.89
N ASN A 271 -4.64 1.12 25.02
CA ASN A 271 -5.73 1.16 25.99
C ASN A 271 -7.05 1.25 25.23
N PHE A 272 -8.02 0.42 25.59
CA PHE A 272 -9.36 0.49 25.03
C PHE A 272 -10.17 1.57 25.76
N LYS A 273 -10.65 2.56 25.04
CA LYS A 273 -11.55 3.59 25.56
C LYS A 273 -12.90 3.50 24.89
N ASN A 274 -13.95 3.72 25.65
CA ASN A 274 -15.27 3.94 25.09
C ASN A 274 -15.32 5.31 24.39
N PHE A 275 -16.09 5.41 23.29
CA PHE A 275 -16.22 6.60 22.45
C PHE A 275 -16.53 7.89 23.23
N SER A 276 -17.27 7.79 24.34
CA SER A 276 -17.63 8.92 25.23
C SER A 276 -16.42 9.60 25.92
N SER A 277 -15.24 8.94 25.94
CA SER A 277 -14.02 9.47 26.56
C SER A 277 -13.05 10.11 25.58
N PHE A 278 -13.41 10.21 24.30
CA PHE A 278 -12.64 10.91 23.26
C PHE A 278 -12.89 12.43 23.38
N GLN A 279 -12.43 13.03 24.45
CA GLN A 279 -12.22 14.48 24.47
C GLN A 279 -10.99 14.75 23.63
N PHE A 280 -11.21 15.11 22.37
CA PHE A 280 -10.16 15.65 21.54
C PHE A 280 -9.48 16.81 22.25
N ILE A 281 -8.17 16.85 22.20
CA ILE A 281 -7.38 17.95 22.74
C ILE A 281 -7.80 19.22 21.99
N GLU A 282 -8.73 19.94 22.60
CA GLU A 282 -9.38 21.16 22.09
C GLU A 282 -8.38 22.33 21.93
N ASN A 283 -7.08 22.10 22.18
CA ASN A 283 -6.11 23.18 22.39
C ASN A 283 -5.01 23.32 21.32
N SER A 284 -5.03 22.60 20.19
CA SER A 284 -3.92 22.72 19.24
C SER A 284 -4.21 23.12 17.79
N SER A 285 -5.46 23.28 17.38
CA SER A 285 -5.77 23.66 16.01
C SER A 285 -6.91 24.66 15.85
N LYS A 286 -6.83 25.80 16.52
CA LYS A 286 -7.57 26.95 15.98
C LYS A 286 -6.98 27.23 14.61
N THR A 287 -7.79 26.98 13.57
CA THR A 287 -7.40 27.22 12.19
C THR A 287 -6.95 28.66 12.00
N ARG A 288 -6.09 28.93 11.02
CA ARG A 288 -5.73 30.32 10.65
C ARG A 288 -6.98 31.16 10.39
N ALA A 289 -8.08 30.57 9.93
CA ALA A 289 -9.35 31.24 9.71
C ALA A 289 -10.03 31.65 11.03
N GLU A 290 -10.03 30.79 12.04
CA GLU A 290 -10.58 31.11 13.38
C GLU A 290 -9.74 32.17 14.09
N LYS A 291 -8.40 32.07 14.00
CA LYS A 291 -7.52 33.12 14.53
C LYS A 291 -7.74 34.46 13.83
N ARG A 292 -8.00 34.48 12.51
CA ARG A 292 -8.36 35.69 11.77
C ARG A 292 -9.72 36.24 12.16
N ARG A 293 -10.72 35.39 12.44
CA ARG A 293 -12.06 35.81 12.92
C ARG A 293 -11.98 36.39 14.34
N GLN A 294 -11.21 35.75 15.24
CA GLN A 294 -11.02 36.29 16.61
C GLN A 294 -10.26 37.62 16.64
N ASN A 295 -9.28 37.81 15.71
CA ASN A 295 -8.58 39.09 15.60
C ASN A 295 -9.37 40.22 14.91
N LYS A 296 -10.44 39.89 14.17
CA LYS A 296 -11.36 40.89 13.60
C LYS A 296 -12.45 41.36 14.57
N ASN A 297 -12.67 40.58 15.62
CA ASN A 297 -13.70 40.88 16.66
C ASN A 297 -13.06 41.49 17.92
N LYS A 298 -11.76 41.78 17.91
CA LYS A 298 -11.06 42.66 18.86
C LYS A 298 -10.75 43.99 18.19
#